data_5fcd91c600af9a824e0a21b3e2955e12
#
_entry.id   5fcd91c600af9a824e0a21b3e2955e12
#
_cell.length_a   1.000
_cell.length_b   1.000
_cell.length_c   1.000
_cell.angle_alpha   90.00
_cell.angle_beta   90.00
_cell.angle_gamma   90.00
#
_symmetry.space_group_name_H-M   'P 1'
#
loop_
_entity.id
_entity.type
_entity.pdbx_description
1 polymer ?
#
loop_
_entity_poly.entity_id
_entity_poly.type
_entity_poly.pdbx_seq_one_letter_code
_entity_poly.pdbx_strand_id
1 'polypeptide(L)'
;MNRTEIYNRIIEKLIAKMESGVIPWRRSWSIGSPANFVSKRLYNGINFLSLISEDHPSPFYLTFLQAKEKGATINKGASGQLIIFWKIQNLDKEENSKGPACIPLLRFSYAFNISQTSLYKTDNTNTGIISAEELISTMQNSPTVKNNYRKCVYNLIDDFISLPVITDFDSQAEYYS
;
A
#
# COMPACT_ATOMS: atom_id res chain seq x y z
N MET A 1 16.94 10.84 17.25
CA MET A 1 16.46 9.45 17.27
C MET A 1 17.52 8.57 16.62
N ASN A 2 18.02 7.57 17.34
CA ASN A 2 19.05 6.67 16.83
C ASN A 2 18.41 5.56 15.98
N ARG A 3 19.24 4.75 15.28
CA ARG A 3 18.77 3.70 14.36
C ARG A 3 17.87 2.66 15.06
N THR A 4 18.27 2.23 16.24
CA THR A 4 17.56 1.22 17.02
C THR A 4 16.19 1.73 17.50
N GLU A 5 16.12 2.97 17.95
CA GLU A 5 14.85 3.62 18.36
C GLU A 5 13.85 3.71 17.22
N ILE A 6 14.33 3.99 16.00
CA ILE A 6 13.48 4.05 14.80
C ILE A 6 12.84 2.69 14.53
N TYR A 7 13.65 1.63 14.51
CA TYR A 7 13.15 0.28 14.26
C TYR A 7 12.20 -0.18 15.36
N ASN A 8 12.57 0.00 16.63
CA ASN A 8 11.72 -0.39 17.76
C ASN A 8 10.35 0.27 17.69
N ARG A 9 10.31 1.56 17.42
CA ARG A 9 9.03 2.31 17.31
C ARG A 9 8.11 1.77 16.20
N ILE A 10 8.69 1.38 15.05
CA ILE A 10 7.90 0.80 13.96
C ILE A 10 7.41 -0.60 14.35
N ILE A 11 8.28 -1.41 14.93
CA ILE A 11 7.97 -2.80 15.33
C ILE A 11 6.90 -2.81 16.44
N GLU A 12 7.05 -2.00 17.48
CA GLU A 12 6.08 -1.87 18.57
C GLU A 12 4.69 -1.48 18.04
N LYS A 13 4.65 -0.56 17.08
CA LYS A 13 3.39 -0.16 16.46
C LYS A 13 2.75 -1.30 15.65
N LEU A 14 3.54 -2.07 14.92
CA LEU A 14 3.06 -3.24 14.18
C LEU A 14 2.55 -4.33 15.12
N ILE A 15 3.29 -4.62 16.20
CA ILE A 15 2.91 -5.60 17.22
C ILE A 15 1.57 -5.19 17.87
N ALA A 16 1.45 -3.93 18.31
CA ALA A 16 0.22 -3.44 18.92
C ALA A 16 -1.00 -3.59 17.99
N LYS A 17 -0.81 -3.38 16.68
CA LYS A 17 -1.89 -3.60 15.69
C LYS A 17 -2.23 -5.08 15.52
N MET A 18 -1.23 -5.95 15.49
CA MET A 18 -1.44 -7.40 15.42
C MET A 18 -2.17 -7.93 16.66
N GLU A 19 -1.83 -7.43 17.84
CA GLU A 19 -2.51 -7.74 19.10
C GLU A 19 -3.98 -7.27 19.11
N SER A 20 -4.29 -6.19 18.41
CA SER A 20 -5.68 -5.72 18.21
C SER A 20 -6.44 -6.48 17.12
N GLY A 21 -5.86 -7.55 16.55
CA GLY A 21 -6.48 -8.38 15.53
C GLY A 21 -6.28 -7.91 14.08
N VAL A 22 -5.56 -6.81 13.87
CA VAL A 22 -5.23 -6.31 12.53
C VAL A 22 -4.00 -7.05 11.99
N ILE A 23 -4.19 -7.87 10.97
CA ILE A 23 -3.10 -8.58 10.29
C ILE A 23 -2.67 -7.76 9.07
N PRO A 24 -1.49 -7.08 9.10
CA PRO A 24 -1.10 -6.11 8.06
C PRO A 24 -1.05 -6.67 6.63
N TRP A 25 -0.78 -7.96 6.47
CA TRP A 25 -0.69 -8.62 5.15
C TRP A 25 -2.00 -9.26 4.67
N ARG A 26 -3.09 -9.18 5.46
CA ARG A 26 -4.43 -9.69 5.11
C ARG A 26 -5.37 -8.59 4.62
N ARG A 27 -4.87 -7.45 4.24
CA ARG A 27 -5.72 -6.37 3.75
C ARG A 27 -6.31 -6.73 2.38
N SER A 28 -7.60 -6.47 2.21
CA SER A 28 -8.27 -6.63 0.92
C SER A 28 -7.59 -5.76 -0.15
N TRP A 29 -7.44 -6.28 -1.34
CA TRP A 29 -6.73 -5.67 -2.48
C TRP A 29 -7.41 -4.39 -3.03
N SER A 30 -8.55 -4.01 -2.48
CA SER A 30 -9.41 -2.93 -2.99
C SER A 30 -8.77 -1.55 -3.03
N ILE A 31 -7.72 -1.29 -2.25
CA ILE A 31 -7.12 0.06 -2.13
C ILE A 31 -5.78 0.16 -2.85
N GLY A 32 -5.20 -0.95 -3.29
CA GLY A 32 -3.89 -0.97 -3.93
C GLY A 32 -2.70 -0.84 -2.95
N SER A 33 -1.49 -1.02 -3.47
CA SER A 33 -0.25 -0.95 -2.67
C SER A 33 0.12 0.49 -2.30
N PRO A 34 0.59 0.73 -1.07
CA PRO A 34 1.04 2.04 -0.64
C PRO A 34 2.11 2.61 -1.58
N ALA A 35 1.88 3.83 -2.05
CA ALA A 35 2.77 4.53 -2.98
C ALA A 35 2.96 5.99 -2.59
N ASN A 36 4.11 6.56 -2.95
CA ASN A 36 4.34 7.99 -2.80
C ASN A 36 3.52 8.76 -3.84
N PHE A 37 2.72 9.72 -3.41
CA PHE A 37 1.82 10.48 -4.27
C PHE A 37 2.53 11.25 -5.39
N VAL A 38 3.71 11.81 -5.09
CA VAL A 38 4.45 12.65 -6.04
C VAL A 38 5.26 11.81 -7.01
N SER A 39 6.06 10.87 -6.51
CA SER A 39 6.96 10.06 -7.33
C SER A 39 6.31 8.81 -7.92
N LYS A 40 5.11 8.44 -7.46
CA LYS A 40 4.39 7.21 -7.80
C LYS A 40 5.14 5.91 -7.47
N ARG A 41 6.24 6.00 -6.75
CA ARG A 41 7.03 4.83 -6.33
C ARG A 41 6.32 4.11 -5.20
N LEU A 42 6.24 2.78 -5.31
CA LEU A 42 5.72 1.92 -4.27
C LEU A 42 6.64 1.91 -3.05
N TYR A 43 6.05 1.87 -1.87
CA TYR A 43 6.78 1.59 -0.64
C TYR A 43 7.02 0.09 -0.51
N ASN A 44 8.21 -0.29 -0.03
CA ASN A 44 8.63 -1.67 0.09
C ASN A 44 9.11 -1.99 1.51
N GLY A 45 9.18 -3.29 1.83
CA GLY A 45 9.70 -3.79 3.11
C GLY A 45 8.93 -3.25 4.31
N ILE A 46 9.65 -2.79 5.33
CA ILE A 46 9.05 -2.31 6.58
C ILE A 46 8.14 -1.09 6.37
N ASN A 47 8.42 -0.23 5.39
CA ASN A 47 7.57 0.90 5.06
C ASN A 47 6.22 0.44 4.49
N PHE A 48 6.24 -0.58 3.62
CA PHE A 48 5.03 -1.18 3.10
C PHE A 48 4.16 -1.73 4.23
N LEU A 49 4.74 -2.55 5.12
CA LEU A 49 4.02 -3.13 6.26
C LEU A 49 3.46 -2.06 7.20
N SER A 50 4.24 -1.01 7.49
CA SER A 50 3.80 0.10 8.34
C SER A 50 2.63 0.87 7.73
N LEU A 51 2.66 1.13 6.43
CA LEU A 51 1.63 1.93 5.76
C LEU A 51 0.37 1.14 5.43
N ILE A 52 0.51 -0.13 5.03
CA ILE A 52 -0.65 -0.97 4.70
C ILE A 52 -1.47 -1.33 5.93
N SER A 53 -0.85 -1.34 7.12
CA SER A 53 -1.54 -1.59 8.38
C SER A 53 -2.44 -0.41 8.82
N GLU A 54 -2.33 0.75 8.17
CA GLU A 54 -3.19 1.90 8.44
C GLU A 54 -4.47 1.79 7.63
N ASP A 55 -5.61 2.06 8.29
CA ASP A 55 -6.91 2.02 7.64
C ASP A 55 -7.25 3.36 6.97
N HIS A 56 -6.57 3.63 5.85
CA HIS A 56 -6.80 4.82 5.06
C HIS A 56 -7.49 4.48 3.73
N PRO A 57 -8.39 5.33 3.24
CA PRO A 57 -9.16 5.07 2.01
C PRO A 57 -8.35 5.22 0.72
N SER A 58 -7.10 5.68 0.77
CA SER A 58 -6.25 5.87 -0.40
C SER A 58 -4.90 5.19 -0.21
N PRO A 59 -4.31 4.60 -1.28
CA PRO A 59 -2.98 4.02 -1.21
C PRO A 59 -1.86 5.07 -1.27
N PHE A 60 -2.19 6.33 -1.50
CA PHE A 60 -1.19 7.37 -1.73
C PHE A 60 -0.79 8.11 -0.46
N TYR A 61 0.51 8.28 -0.30
CA TYR A 61 1.13 8.99 0.81
C TYR A 61 2.08 10.07 0.32
N LEU A 62 2.23 11.14 1.09
CA LEU A 62 3.17 12.22 0.82
C LEU A 62 3.77 12.76 2.12
N THR A 63 4.97 13.33 2.04
CA THR A 63 5.60 13.99 3.18
C THR A 63 5.03 15.40 3.35
N PHE A 64 5.26 16.01 4.53
CA PHE A 64 4.86 17.39 4.79
C PHE A 64 5.43 18.37 3.75
N LEU A 65 6.71 18.19 3.38
CA LEU A 65 7.35 19.02 2.37
C LEU A 65 6.67 18.89 1.00
N GLN A 66 6.40 17.67 0.59
CA GLN A 66 5.69 17.39 -0.67
C GLN A 66 4.27 17.97 -0.67
N ALA A 67 3.57 17.91 0.46
CA ALA A 67 2.26 18.56 0.59
C ALA A 67 2.39 20.06 0.37
N LYS A 68 3.33 20.71 1.04
CA LYS A 68 3.58 22.15 0.91
C LYS A 68 3.95 22.53 -0.52
N GLU A 69 4.83 21.79 -1.19
CA GLU A 69 5.23 22.00 -2.60
C GLU A 69 4.04 21.91 -3.56
N LYS A 70 3.05 21.08 -3.23
CA LYS A 70 1.80 20.94 -4.00
C LYS A 70 0.72 21.95 -3.59
N GLY A 71 1.03 22.89 -2.70
CA GLY A 71 0.07 23.85 -2.19
C GLY A 71 -1.02 23.25 -1.29
N ALA A 72 -0.76 22.05 -0.77
CA ALA A 72 -1.70 21.35 0.09
C ALA A 72 -1.42 21.60 1.57
N THR A 73 -2.49 21.58 2.36
CA THR A 73 -2.44 21.61 3.81
C THR A 73 -2.75 20.23 4.38
N ILE A 74 -2.08 19.90 5.48
CA ILE A 74 -2.39 18.69 6.24
C ILE A 74 -3.48 19.05 7.25
N ASN A 75 -4.48 18.18 7.36
CA ASN A 75 -5.62 18.40 8.24
C ASN A 75 -5.17 18.44 9.70
N LYS A 76 -5.77 19.32 10.49
CA LYS A 76 -5.48 19.43 11.93
C LYS A 76 -5.78 18.10 12.63
N GLY A 77 -4.83 17.59 13.41
CA GLY A 77 -4.95 16.30 14.10
C GLY A 77 -4.53 15.08 13.26
N ALA A 78 -4.14 15.27 12.01
CA ALA A 78 -3.60 14.17 11.20
C ALA A 78 -2.31 13.60 11.81
N SER A 79 -2.20 12.27 11.83
CA SER A 79 -1.02 11.55 12.30
C SER A 79 -0.20 11.02 11.13
N GLY A 80 1.04 11.48 11.00
CA GLY A 80 1.97 10.99 9.98
C GLY A 80 2.55 9.63 10.38
N GLN A 81 2.74 8.76 9.38
CA GLN A 81 3.36 7.46 9.55
C GLN A 81 4.86 7.55 9.37
N LEU A 82 5.63 6.93 10.27
CA LEU A 82 7.08 6.91 10.20
C LEU A 82 7.52 6.01 9.04
N ILE A 83 8.27 6.59 8.12
CA ILE A 83 8.92 5.87 7.01
C ILE A 83 10.42 6.04 7.10
N ILE A 84 11.15 5.03 6.65
CA ILE A 84 12.61 5.01 6.63
C ILE A 84 13.13 4.91 5.19
N PHE A 85 14.28 5.50 4.95
CA PHE A 85 14.98 5.40 3.67
C PHE A 85 16.48 5.57 3.84
N TRP A 86 17.23 5.01 2.90
CA TRP A 86 18.67 5.16 2.86
C TRP A 86 19.04 6.33 1.96
N LYS A 87 19.84 7.26 2.50
CA LYS A 87 20.46 8.33 1.74
C LYS A 87 21.94 8.04 1.61
N ILE A 88 22.42 7.97 0.38
CA ILE A 88 23.85 7.85 0.11
C ILE A 88 24.45 9.23 0.26
N GLN A 89 25.41 9.38 1.15
CA GLN A 89 26.21 10.59 1.29
C GLN A 89 27.56 10.34 0.67
N ASN A 90 27.88 11.10 -0.38
CA ASN A 90 29.22 11.11 -0.96
C ASN A 90 30.16 11.81 0.00
N LEU A 91 31.32 11.23 0.20
CA LEU A 91 32.43 11.87 0.93
C LEU A 91 33.36 12.48 -0.08
N ASP A 92 33.75 13.72 0.15
CA ASP A 92 34.85 14.33 -0.60
C ASP A 92 36.12 13.53 -0.33
N LYS A 93 36.66 12.88 -1.35
CA LYS A 93 37.89 12.11 -1.23
C LYS A 93 39.07 13.09 -1.17
N GLU A 94 39.76 13.09 -0.03
CA GLU A 94 41.19 13.48 -0.07
C GLU A 94 41.95 12.44 -0.87
N GLU A 95 42.87 12.86 -1.76
CA GLU A 95 43.57 12.01 -2.75
C GLU A 95 44.26 10.74 -2.21
N ASN A 96 44.36 10.56 -0.89
CA ASN A 96 45.04 9.45 -0.23
C ASN A 96 44.16 8.61 0.70
N SER A 97 42.82 8.79 0.71
CA SER A 97 41.97 8.05 1.60
C SER A 97 41.53 6.68 1.01
N LYS A 98 41.89 5.59 1.69
CA LYS A 98 41.51 4.21 1.36
C LYS A 98 40.08 3.85 1.78
N GLY A 99 39.25 4.83 2.19
CA GLY A 99 37.90 4.62 2.67
C GLY A 99 36.83 4.52 1.57
N PRO A 100 35.60 4.08 1.88
CA PRO A 100 34.52 4.05 0.93
C PRO A 100 34.16 5.48 0.47
N ALA A 101 33.93 5.64 -0.83
CA ALA A 101 33.58 6.95 -1.43
C ALA A 101 32.19 7.46 -1.03
N CYS A 102 31.37 6.62 -0.41
CA CYS A 102 30.02 6.94 0.05
C CYS A 102 29.64 6.16 1.29
N ILE A 103 28.85 6.79 2.14
CA ILE A 103 28.30 6.17 3.35
C ILE A 103 26.77 6.14 3.24
N PRO A 104 26.13 4.97 3.40
CA PRO A 104 24.69 4.88 3.49
C PRO A 104 24.21 5.34 4.86
N LEU A 105 23.43 6.42 4.90
CA LEU A 105 22.83 6.94 6.12
C LEU A 105 21.34 6.59 6.17
N LEU A 106 20.91 5.95 7.27
CA LEU A 106 19.50 5.75 7.54
C LEU A 106 18.87 7.09 7.91
N ARG A 107 17.84 7.46 7.17
CA ARG A 107 17.00 8.64 7.43
C ARG A 107 15.57 8.20 7.65
N PHE A 108 14.81 9.03 8.31
CA PHE A 108 13.39 8.85 8.50
C PHE A 108 12.63 10.12 8.13
N SER A 109 11.36 9.94 7.83
CA SER A 109 10.41 11.02 7.59
C SER A 109 9.02 10.58 8.02
N TYR A 110 8.10 11.52 8.12
CA TYR A 110 6.70 11.23 8.32
C TYR A 110 5.95 11.39 7.00
N ALA A 111 5.21 10.35 6.62
CA ALA A 111 4.32 10.37 5.48
C ALA A 111 2.88 10.41 5.95
N PHE A 112 2.07 11.26 5.33
CA PHE A 112 0.65 11.42 5.58
C PHE A 112 -0.12 10.80 4.42
N ASN A 113 -1.22 10.13 4.72
CA ASN A 113 -2.11 9.68 3.67
C ASN A 113 -2.74 10.89 2.97
N ILE A 114 -2.97 10.78 1.67
CA ILE A 114 -3.58 11.90 0.91
C ILE A 114 -4.96 12.25 1.45
N SER A 115 -5.71 11.30 2.02
CA SER A 115 -6.99 11.55 2.68
C SER A 115 -6.93 12.49 3.88
N GLN A 116 -5.74 12.66 4.46
CA GLN A 116 -5.45 13.57 5.55
C GLN A 116 -5.01 14.96 5.07
N THR A 117 -5.19 15.28 3.80
CA THR A 117 -4.77 16.54 3.19
C THR A 117 -5.89 17.20 2.40
N SER A 118 -5.74 18.48 2.11
CA SER A 118 -6.68 19.25 1.27
C SER A 118 -6.70 18.80 -0.21
N LEU A 119 -5.79 17.92 -0.63
CA LEU A 119 -5.76 17.35 -1.99
C LEU A 119 -6.76 16.20 -2.17
N TYR A 120 -7.22 15.62 -1.08
CA TYR A 120 -8.17 14.53 -1.16
C TYR A 120 -9.54 15.05 -1.55
N LYS A 121 -9.92 14.76 -2.78
CA LYS A 121 -11.30 14.89 -3.22
C LYS A 121 -11.95 13.53 -3.01
N THR A 122 -12.96 13.48 -2.19
CA THR A 122 -13.90 12.36 -2.19
C THR A 122 -14.65 12.46 -3.52
N ASP A 123 -14.13 11.84 -4.56
CA ASP A 123 -14.95 11.57 -5.71
C ASP A 123 -16.04 10.62 -5.23
N ASN A 124 -17.21 11.17 -4.95
CA ASN A 124 -18.46 10.42 -4.88
C ASN A 124 -18.83 9.92 -6.28
N THR A 125 -17.86 9.38 -7.01
CA THR A 125 -18.16 8.46 -8.06
C THR A 125 -18.64 7.20 -7.35
N ASN A 126 -19.95 7.12 -7.11
CA ASN A 126 -20.66 5.88 -7.29
C ASN A 126 -20.34 5.45 -8.74
N THR A 127 -19.13 4.98 -8.97
CA THR A 127 -18.86 4.00 -10.00
C THR A 127 -19.75 2.86 -9.57
N GLY A 128 -20.95 2.79 -10.19
CA GLY A 128 -21.80 1.65 -10.02
C GLY A 128 -20.87 0.45 -10.14
N ILE A 129 -20.79 -0.33 -9.08
CA ILE A 129 -20.09 -1.60 -9.12
C ILE A 129 -20.89 -2.36 -10.16
N ILE A 130 -20.44 -2.27 -11.41
CA ILE A 130 -20.82 -3.26 -12.42
C ILE A 130 -20.38 -4.54 -11.77
N SER A 131 -21.32 -5.39 -11.39
CA SER A 131 -20.95 -6.63 -10.70
C SER A 131 -19.98 -7.37 -11.62
N ALA A 132 -19.00 -8.06 -11.06
CA ALA A 132 -18.04 -8.81 -11.89
C ALA A 132 -18.78 -9.78 -12.83
N GLU A 133 -19.93 -10.30 -12.41
CA GLU A 133 -20.83 -11.12 -13.23
C GLU A 133 -21.39 -10.33 -14.44
N GLU A 134 -21.79 -9.10 -14.25
CA GLU A 134 -22.32 -8.25 -15.31
C GLU A 134 -21.23 -7.88 -16.33
N LEU A 135 -19.99 -7.63 -15.84
CA LEU A 135 -18.82 -7.43 -16.68
C LEU A 135 -18.52 -8.69 -17.52
N ILE A 136 -18.45 -9.85 -16.89
CA ILE A 136 -18.21 -11.13 -17.56
C ILE A 136 -19.31 -11.42 -18.58
N SER A 137 -20.57 -11.17 -18.25
CA SER A 137 -21.70 -11.41 -19.16
C SER A 137 -21.71 -10.51 -20.41
N THR A 138 -21.08 -9.34 -20.33
CA THR A 138 -20.98 -8.39 -21.47
C THR A 138 -19.76 -8.62 -22.35
N MET A 139 -18.82 -9.49 -21.93
CA MET A 139 -17.63 -9.81 -22.74
C MET A 139 -18.01 -10.65 -23.97
N GLN A 140 -17.55 -10.24 -25.15
CA GLN A 140 -17.55 -11.11 -26.35
C GLN A 140 -16.59 -12.28 -26.08
N ASN A 141 -17.06 -13.52 -26.21
CA ASN A 141 -16.29 -14.73 -25.90
C ASN A 141 -15.97 -14.88 -24.40
N SER A 142 -16.94 -14.61 -23.53
CA SER A 142 -16.79 -14.85 -22.09
C SER A 142 -16.49 -16.32 -21.82
N PRO A 143 -15.40 -16.64 -21.09
CA PRO A 143 -15.14 -18.03 -20.69
C PRO A 143 -16.20 -18.49 -19.69
N THR A 144 -16.48 -19.81 -19.69
CA THR A 144 -17.40 -20.39 -18.73
C THR A 144 -16.84 -20.30 -17.32
N VAL A 145 -17.59 -19.75 -16.37
CA VAL A 145 -17.19 -19.68 -14.96
C VAL A 145 -17.81 -20.86 -14.19
N LYS A 146 -17.00 -21.62 -13.47
CA LYS A 146 -17.41 -22.75 -12.62
C LYS A 146 -17.06 -22.48 -11.15
N ASN A 147 -18.06 -22.36 -10.27
CA ASN A 147 -17.90 -21.95 -8.88
C ASN A 147 -17.91 -23.16 -7.91
N ASN A 148 -17.15 -24.21 -8.18
CA ASN A 148 -17.11 -25.41 -7.35
C ASN A 148 -15.69 -25.94 -7.08
N TYR A 149 -14.68 -25.11 -7.28
CA TYR A 149 -13.29 -25.45 -7.10
C TYR A 149 -12.66 -24.70 -5.92
N ARG A 150 -11.62 -25.29 -5.33
CA ARG A 150 -10.89 -24.66 -4.21
C ARG A 150 -9.77 -23.68 -4.66
N LYS A 151 -9.59 -23.48 -5.96
CA LYS A 151 -8.51 -22.64 -6.51
C LYS A 151 -9.03 -21.84 -7.68
N CYS A 152 -8.59 -20.58 -7.77
CA CYS A 152 -8.78 -19.75 -8.96
C CYS A 152 -7.78 -20.18 -10.03
N VAL A 153 -8.25 -20.87 -11.07
CA VAL A 153 -7.39 -21.34 -12.18
C VAL A 153 -8.14 -21.21 -13.49
N TYR A 154 -7.44 -20.80 -14.55
CA TYR A 154 -7.95 -20.86 -15.89
C TYR A 154 -7.51 -22.16 -16.57
N ASN A 155 -8.46 -22.93 -17.10
CA ASN A 155 -8.19 -24.15 -17.87
C ASN A 155 -8.17 -23.80 -19.36
N LEU A 156 -6.98 -23.88 -19.96
CA LEU A 156 -6.74 -23.57 -21.36
C LEU A 156 -7.35 -24.60 -22.34
N ILE A 157 -7.56 -25.85 -21.89
CA ILE A 157 -8.03 -26.93 -22.77
C ILE A 157 -9.54 -26.85 -22.93
N ASP A 158 -10.24 -26.64 -21.82
CA ASP A 158 -11.70 -26.65 -21.75
C ASP A 158 -12.30 -25.23 -21.71
N ASP A 159 -11.47 -24.21 -21.84
CA ASP A 159 -11.81 -22.76 -21.84
C ASP A 159 -12.80 -22.38 -20.71
N PHE A 160 -12.41 -22.65 -19.48
CA PHE A 160 -13.19 -22.22 -18.32
C PHE A 160 -12.34 -21.65 -17.20
N ILE A 161 -12.94 -20.75 -16.43
CA ILE A 161 -12.38 -20.22 -15.18
C ILE A 161 -13.00 -21.00 -14.02
N SER A 162 -12.16 -21.59 -13.17
CA SER A 162 -12.60 -22.16 -11.89
C SER A 162 -12.47 -21.12 -10.79
N LEU A 163 -13.51 -20.95 -10.00
CA LEU A 163 -13.53 -20.08 -8.83
C LEU A 163 -13.92 -20.88 -7.59
N PRO A 164 -13.43 -20.46 -6.39
CA PRO A 164 -13.95 -20.97 -5.13
C PRO A 164 -15.43 -20.62 -4.96
N VAL A 165 -16.08 -21.28 -4.03
CA VAL A 165 -17.48 -20.97 -3.72
C VAL A 165 -17.53 -19.70 -2.88
N ILE A 166 -18.45 -18.78 -3.19
CA ILE A 166 -18.58 -17.49 -2.51
C ILE A 166 -18.78 -17.63 -0.98
N THR A 167 -19.35 -18.75 -0.56
CA THR A 167 -19.56 -19.07 0.87
C THR A 167 -18.27 -19.40 1.63
N ASP A 168 -17.15 -19.60 0.94
CA ASP A 168 -15.85 -19.86 1.56
C ASP A 168 -15.14 -18.53 1.98
N PHE A 169 -15.77 -17.38 1.74
CA PHE A 169 -15.24 -16.06 2.05
C PHE A 169 -16.12 -15.34 3.08
N ASP A 170 -15.48 -14.55 3.95
CA ASP A 170 -16.18 -13.82 5.01
C ASP A 170 -17.06 -12.68 4.47
N SER A 171 -16.79 -12.21 3.25
CA SER A 171 -17.58 -11.17 2.58
C SER A 171 -17.53 -11.27 1.06
N GLN A 172 -18.55 -10.72 0.40
CA GLN A 172 -18.58 -10.62 -1.07
C GLN A 172 -17.40 -9.78 -1.64
N ALA A 173 -16.98 -8.76 -0.91
CA ALA A 173 -15.81 -7.95 -1.30
C ALA A 173 -14.51 -8.76 -1.28
N GLU A 174 -14.37 -9.72 -0.38
CA GLU A 174 -13.21 -10.62 -0.30
C GLU A 174 -13.20 -11.65 -1.44
N TYR A 175 -14.38 -12.10 -1.87
CA TYR A 175 -14.52 -13.01 -3.02
C TYR A 175 -14.05 -12.37 -4.33
N TYR A 176 -14.30 -11.06 -4.52
CA TYR A 176 -13.95 -10.32 -5.74
C TYR A 176 -12.58 -9.61 -5.65
N SER A 177 -11.84 -9.72 -4.57
CA SER A 177 -10.51 -9.13 -4.39
C SER A 177 -9.39 -10.11 -4.75
#